data_bb44e0f5771d203652e0600a99a2c2d9
#
_entry.id   bb44e0f5771d203652e0600a99a2c2d9
#
_cell.length_a   1.000
_cell.length_b   1.000
_cell.length_c   1.000
_cell.angle_alpha   90.00
_cell.angle_beta   90.00
_cell.angle_gamma   90.00
#
_symmetry.space_group_name_H-M   'P 1'
#
loop_
_entity.id
_entity.type
_entity.pdbx_description
1 polymer ?
#
loop_
_entity_poly.entity_id
_entity_poly.type
_entity_poly.pdbx_seq_one_letter_code
_entity_poly.pdbx_strand_id
1 'polypeptide(L)'
;MTLSPETVAKAQNALPFAMSFLLIPLAIVSAIFGGWTVILLPVVTWYMFSIMDLAVGLNTDNADLEATDDDLFWYRMITVFWVPAQFLMLFGLIAYVAPAEHLNTLEKIAIFFGVGVITGTVGINYSHELMHQKNKLERWLGDALLAMVLYSHFRSEHLLVHHRYVATPRDPVTARMNETFYRFYPRVLKQCFMSAWNAEKAMLARKDLPVTDSSNPFWKYAYLQLVCFLLAFALGGWVGVGLFVLQAGVAIWQLELVNYIEHYGLTRKHLGDGKYEHVQPRHSWNAAHKASNWLLINLQRHSDHHYKPDRRFPVLQNYTEADAPQLPYGYPVMTIAAMMPKVWKRVMNPRVQKWRDMYYPEITDWSAYNKAANPLPR
;
A
#
# COMPACT_ATOMS: atom_id res chain seq x y z
N MET A 1 16.73 -28.95 18.86
CA MET A 1 16.56 -27.81 19.77
C MET A 1 15.07 -27.53 19.93
N THR A 2 14.53 -27.70 21.12
CA THR A 2 13.14 -27.31 21.41
C THR A 2 13.12 -25.80 21.68
N LEU A 3 12.25 -25.08 20.98
CA LEU A 3 12.05 -23.64 21.23
C LEU A 3 11.52 -23.43 22.66
N SER A 4 11.87 -22.31 23.28
CA SER A 4 11.32 -21.96 24.60
C SER A 4 9.81 -21.71 24.50
N PRO A 5 9.03 -21.94 25.57
CA PRO A 5 7.58 -21.60 25.58
C PRO A 5 7.30 -20.15 25.20
N GLU A 6 8.15 -19.22 25.60
CA GLU A 6 8.03 -17.81 25.26
C GLU A 6 8.22 -17.56 23.75
N THR A 7 9.24 -18.17 23.15
CA THR A 7 9.47 -18.07 21.71
C THR A 7 8.29 -18.64 20.90
N VAL A 8 7.71 -19.74 21.38
CA VAL A 8 6.51 -20.34 20.77
C VAL A 8 5.32 -19.38 20.85
N ALA A 9 5.09 -18.76 22.01
CA ALA A 9 4.01 -17.78 22.17
C ALA A 9 4.19 -16.56 21.25
N LYS A 10 5.40 -16.00 21.15
CA LYS A 10 5.72 -14.90 20.22
C LYS A 10 5.44 -15.31 18.76
N ALA A 11 5.83 -16.51 18.35
CA ALA A 11 5.56 -17.02 17.00
C ALA A 11 4.05 -17.20 16.74
N GLN A 12 3.29 -17.74 17.70
CA GLN A 12 1.85 -17.93 17.60
C GLN A 12 1.11 -16.58 17.43
N ASN A 13 1.53 -15.53 18.14
CA ASN A 13 0.95 -14.20 18.02
C ASN A 13 1.19 -13.58 16.63
N ALA A 14 2.31 -13.89 15.99
CA ALA A 14 2.62 -13.42 14.64
C ALA A 14 1.94 -14.23 13.53
N LEU A 15 1.57 -15.48 13.80
CA LEU A 15 1.07 -16.43 12.80
C LEU A 15 -0.13 -15.93 11.97
N PRO A 16 -1.14 -15.21 12.53
CA PRO A 16 -2.22 -14.68 11.72
C PRO A 16 -1.77 -13.76 10.60
N PHE A 17 -0.71 -12.99 10.79
CA PHE A 17 -0.15 -12.11 9.76
C PHE A 17 0.57 -12.86 8.63
N ALA A 18 0.92 -14.14 8.83
CA ALA A 18 1.47 -15.00 7.79
C ALA A 18 0.42 -15.58 6.83
N MET A 19 -0.87 -15.29 7.02
CA MET A 19 -1.96 -15.77 6.15
C MET A 19 -1.78 -15.35 4.68
N SER A 20 -1.09 -14.24 4.42
CA SER A 20 -0.72 -13.80 3.08
C SER A 20 -0.01 -14.89 2.25
N PHE A 21 0.82 -15.73 2.89
CA PHE A 21 1.52 -16.84 2.22
C PHE A 21 0.57 -17.90 1.63
N LEU A 22 -0.67 -18.00 2.14
CA LEU A 22 -1.69 -18.93 1.59
C LEU A 22 -2.15 -18.51 0.18
N LEU A 23 -1.90 -17.27 -0.24
CA LEU A 23 -2.22 -16.81 -1.59
C LEU A 23 -1.27 -17.38 -2.65
N ILE A 24 -0.06 -17.79 -2.28
CA ILE A 24 0.93 -18.38 -3.20
C ILE A 24 0.47 -19.75 -3.74
N PRO A 25 0.15 -20.76 -2.90
CA PRO A 25 -0.37 -22.03 -3.42
C PRO A 25 -1.67 -21.87 -4.21
N LEU A 26 -2.50 -20.88 -3.87
CA LEU A 26 -3.70 -20.57 -4.63
C LEU A 26 -3.39 -20.08 -6.05
N ALA A 27 -2.34 -19.23 -6.21
CA ALA A 27 -1.86 -18.80 -7.51
C ALA A 27 -1.31 -19.98 -8.35
N ILE A 28 -0.59 -20.90 -7.70
CA ILE A 28 -0.07 -22.12 -8.32
C ILE A 28 -1.21 -23.03 -8.78
N VAL A 29 -2.23 -23.25 -7.95
CA VAL A 29 -3.43 -24.03 -8.29
C VAL A 29 -4.13 -23.41 -9.52
N SER A 30 -4.30 -22.09 -9.54
CA SER A 30 -4.90 -21.40 -10.68
C SER A 30 -4.10 -21.59 -11.97
N ALA A 31 -2.77 -21.60 -11.90
CA ALA A 31 -1.89 -21.82 -13.05
C ALA A 31 -1.88 -23.28 -13.56
N ILE A 32 -1.98 -24.25 -12.64
CA ILE A 32 -1.98 -25.69 -13.01
C ILE A 32 -3.30 -26.10 -13.64
N PHE A 33 -4.44 -25.68 -13.08
CA PHE A 33 -5.74 -26.21 -13.45
C PHE A 33 -6.49 -25.31 -14.44
N GLY A 34 -6.22 -23.99 -14.51
CA GLY A 34 -6.97 -23.07 -15.35
C GLY A 34 -8.47 -23.06 -15.01
N GLY A 35 -9.33 -22.82 -16.03
CA GLY A 35 -10.78 -22.85 -15.89
C GLY A 35 -11.30 -21.90 -14.81
N TRP A 36 -12.26 -22.36 -14.02
CA TRP A 36 -12.86 -21.56 -12.95
C TRP A 36 -11.88 -21.22 -11.80
N THR A 37 -10.77 -21.96 -11.65
CA THR A 37 -9.81 -21.71 -10.57
C THR A 37 -9.10 -20.37 -10.69
N VAL A 38 -9.06 -19.76 -11.88
CA VAL A 38 -8.41 -18.47 -12.11
C VAL A 38 -9.07 -17.30 -11.36
N ILE A 39 -10.37 -17.45 -11.01
CA ILE A 39 -11.09 -16.45 -10.20
C ILE A 39 -10.82 -16.57 -8.69
N LEU A 40 -10.22 -17.66 -8.24
CA LEU A 40 -9.99 -17.88 -6.80
C LEU A 40 -9.13 -16.77 -6.19
N LEU A 41 -8.10 -16.28 -6.91
CA LEU A 41 -7.20 -15.26 -6.37
C LEU A 41 -7.91 -13.96 -5.99
N PRO A 42 -8.59 -13.26 -6.90
CA PRO A 42 -9.29 -12.03 -6.54
C PRO A 42 -10.43 -12.28 -5.56
N VAL A 43 -11.15 -13.41 -5.68
CA VAL A 43 -12.26 -13.73 -4.78
C VAL A 43 -11.76 -13.98 -3.36
N VAL A 44 -10.73 -14.78 -3.17
CA VAL A 44 -10.16 -15.05 -1.85
C VAL A 44 -9.56 -13.78 -1.26
N THR A 45 -8.76 -13.03 -2.03
CA THR A 45 -8.08 -11.83 -1.53
C THR A 45 -9.08 -10.73 -1.12
N TRP A 46 -10.15 -10.53 -1.88
CA TRP A 46 -11.10 -9.44 -1.60
C TRP A 46 -12.26 -9.84 -0.69
N TYR A 47 -12.80 -11.05 -0.86
CA TYR A 47 -14.06 -11.42 -0.19
C TYR A 47 -13.87 -12.32 1.02
N MET A 48 -12.91 -13.26 1.00
CA MET A 48 -12.67 -14.17 2.13
C MET A 48 -12.31 -13.39 3.40
N PHE A 49 -11.38 -12.43 3.30
CA PHE A 49 -10.99 -11.61 4.46
C PHE A 49 -12.12 -10.70 4.94
N SER A 50 -12.97 -10.20 4.02
CA SER A 50 -14.16 -9.43 4.40
C SER A 50 -15.21 -10.29 5.13
N ILE A 51 -15.39 -11.54 4.70
CA ILE A 51 -16.28 -12.49 5.39
C ILE A 51 -15.69 -12.88 6.75
N MET A 52 -14.37 -13.09 6.81
CA MET A 52 -13.70 -13.35 8.09
C MET A 52 -13.82 -12.16 9.05
N ASP A 53 -13.76 -10.92 8.58
CA ASP A 53 -13.99 -9.74 9.42
C ASP A 53 -15.36 -9.76 10.09
N LEU A 54 -16.41 -10.23 9.38
CA LEU A 54 -17.73 -10.40 9.98
C LEU A 54 -17.76 -11.46 11.09
N ALA A 55 -16.92 -12.50 10.97
CA ALA A 55 -16.86 -13.60 11.92
C ALA A 55 -15.97 -13.28 13.14
N VAL A 56 -14.82 -12.63 12.94
CA VAL A 56 -13.85 -12.37 14.02
C VAL A 56 -13.93 -10.95 14.60
N GLY A 57 -14.70 -10.06 13.96
CA GLY A 57 -15.01 -8.72 14.44
C GLY A 57 -13.85 -7.72 14.35
N LEU A 58 -13.85 -6.77 15.27
CA LEU A 58 -12.88 -5.70 15.35
C LEU A 58 -11.74 -6.05 16.33
N ASN A 59 -10.57 -5.47 16.10
CA ASN A 59 -9.46 -5.45 17.04
C ASN A 59 -9.13 -3.99 17.40
N THR A 60 -9.61 -3.56 18.53
CA THR A 60 -9.34 -2.21 19.08
C THR A 60 -8.22 -2.19 20.11
N ASP A 61 -7.68 -3.36 20.46
CA ASP A 61 -6.60 -3.46 21.44
C ASP A 61 -5.31 -2.88 20.87
N ASN A 62 -4.57 -2.19 21.72
CA ASN A 62 -3.27 -1.61 21.39
C ASN A 62 -2.14 -2.49 21.94
N ALA A 63 -1.14 -2.71 21.10
CA ALA A 63 0.07 -3.41 21.52
C ALA A 63 0.93 -2.51 22.39
N ASP A 64 1.79 -3.14 23.19
CA ASP A 64 2.77 -2.46 24.01
C ASP A 64 3.79 -1.70 23.14
N LEU A 65 3.95 -0.42 23.39
CA LEU A 65 4.89 0.44 22.67
C LEU A 65 6.36 0.19 23.07
N GLU A 66 6.59 -0.45 24.20
CA GLU A 66 7.91 -0.82 24.70
C GLU A 66 8.40 -2.18 24.16
N ALA A 67 7.63 -2.79 23.24
CA ALA A 67 8.01 -4.05 22.60
C ALA A 67 9.40 -3.96 21.94
N THR A 68 10.25 -4.92 22.29
CA THR A 68 11.64 -4.98 21.83
C THR A 68 11.77 -5.57 20.42
N ASP A 69 12.93 -5.43 19.80
CA ASP A 69 13.24 -6.08 18.51
C ASP A 69 13.11 -7.61 18.57
N ASP A 70 13.33 -8.23 19.74
CA ASP A 70 13.15 -9.67 19.96
C ASP A 70 11.67 -10.07 20.00
N ASP A 71 10.82 -9.24 20.61
CA ASP A 71 9.36 -9.44 20.60
C ASP A 71 8.78 -9.35 19.21
N LEU A 72 9.35 -8.52 18.35
CA LEU A 72 8.92 -8.27 16.99
C LEU A 72 9.60 -9.18 15.95
N PHE A 73 10.50 -10.07 16.34
CA PHE A 73 11.29 -10.91 15.43
C PHE A 73 10.45 -11.68 14.41
N TRP A 74 9.41 -12.41 14.85
CA TRP A 74 8.59 -13.23 13.97
C TRP A 74 7.75 -12.40 13.01
N TYR A 75 7.28 -11.22 13.43
CA TYR A 75 6.58 -10.28 12.56
C TYR A 75 7.50 -9.75 11.46
N ARG A 76 8.76 -9.40 11.80
CA ARG A 76 9.77 -9.00 10.81
C ARG A 76 10.04 -10.11 9.79
N MET A 77 10.14 -11.35 10.26
CA MET A 77 10.42 -12.50 9.36
C MET A 77 9.30 -12.69 8.34
N ILE A 78 8.05 -12.41 8.66
CA ILE A 78 6.93 -12.47 7.70
C ILE A 78 7.20 -11.53 6.51
N THR A 79 7.53 -10.28 6.76
CA THR A 79 7.79 -9.31 5.67
C THR A 79 9.07 -9.60 4.91
N VAL A 80 10.13 -10.04 5.60
CA VAL A 80 11.43 -10.39 4.98
C VAL A 80 11.30 -11.64 4.10
N PHE A 81 10.66 -12.72 4.58
CA PHE A 81 10.51 -13.95 3.80
C PHE A 81 9.51 -13.82 2.66
N TRP A 82 8.60 -12.88 2.73
CA TRP A 82 7.71 -12.59 1.60
C TRP A 82 8.47 -12.17 0.35
N VAL A 83 9.60 -11.47 0.47
CA VAL A 83 10.34 -10.95 -0.69
C VAL A 83 10.83 -12.08 -1.61
N PRO A 84 11.61 -13.07 -1.14
CA PRO A 84 11.97 -14.21 -1.98
C PRO A 84 10.75 -15.06 -2.39
N ALA A 85 9.74 -15.18 -1.55
CA ALA A 85 8.52 -15.92 -1.87
C ALA A 85 7.76 -15.25 -3.04
N GLN A 86 7.58 -13.94 -3.02
CA GLN A 86 6.97 -13.19 -4.14
C GLN A 86 7.81 -13.26 -5.41
N PHE A 87 9.14 -13.17 -5.28
CA PHE A 87 10.05 -13.31 -6.43
C PHE A 87 9.86 -14.67 -7.09
N LEU A 88 9.92 -15.76 -6.32
CA LEU A 88 9.74 -17.12 -6.83
C LEU A 88 8.33 -17.34 -7.40
N MET A 89 7.30 -16.85 -6.73
CA MET A 89 5.93 -16.90 -7.24
C MET A 89 5.80 -16.19 -8.58
N LEU A 90 6.20 -14.92 -8.65
CA LEU A 90 6.01 -14.08 -9.83
C LEU A 90 6.76 -14.63 -11.05
N PHE A 91 8.06 -14.84 -10.91
CA PHE A 91 8.90 -15.26 -12.02
C PHE A 91 8.74 -16.76 -12.33
N GLY A 92 8.46 -17.59 -11.33
CA GLY A 92 8.09 -18.98 -11.53
C GLY A 92 6.77 -19.12 -12.30
N LEU A 93 5.77 -18.30 -11.97
CA LEU A 93 4.50 -18.28 -12.72
C LEU A 93 4.69 -17.72 -14.14
N ILE A 94 5.55 -16.72 -14.36
CA ILE A 94 5.87 -16.27 -15.74
C ILE A 94 6.46 -17.43 -16.55
N ALA A 95 7.46 -18.11 -16.00
CA ALA A 95 8.12 -19.24 -16.67
C ALA A 95 7.15 -20.40 -16.98
N TYR A 96 6.19 -20.64 -16.10
CA TYR A 96 5.20 -21.72 -16.28
C TYR A 96 4.04 -21.31 -17.18
N VAL A 97 3.41 -20.15 -16.94
CA VAL A 97 2.16 -19.76 -17.61
C VAL A 97 2.40 -19.24 -19.04
N ALA A 98 3.53 -18.54 -19.28
CA ALA A 98 3.77 -17.98 -20.61
C ALA A 98 3.77 -19.05 -21.71
N PRO A 99 4.52 -20.17 -21.59
CA PRO A 99 4.53 -21.25 -22.60
C PRO A 99 3.37 -22.25 -22.45
N ALA A 100 2.56 -22.20 -21.38
CA ALA A 100 1.54 -23.22 -21.11
C ALA A 100 0.50 -23.31 -22.22
N GLU A 101 0.37 -24.50 -22.82
CA GLU A 101 -0.59 -24.77 -23.91
C GLU A 101 -2.00 -25.08 -23.40
N HIS A 102 -2.12 -25.59 -22.15
CA HIS A 102 -3.42 -25.92 -21.53
C HIS A 102 -4.19 -24.66 -21.06
N LEU A 103 -3.54 -23.49 -21.02
CA LEU A 103 -4.15 -22.21 -20.64
C LEU A 103 -4.41 -21.35 -21.88
N ASN A 104 -5.66 -20.96 -22.09
CA ASN A 104 -5.96 -19.96 -23.11
C ASN A 104 -5.54 -18.55 -22.70
N THR A 105 -5.57 -17.59 -23.63
CA THR A 105 -5.11 -16.21 -23.39
C THR A 105 -5.87 -15.51 -22.23
N LEU A 106 -7.19 -15.73 -22.12
CA LEU A 106 -8.00 -15.11 -21.08
C LEU A 106 -7.65 -15.68 -19.70
N GLU A 107 -7.38 -16.95 -19.61
CA GLU A 107 -6.93 -17.58 -18.36
C GLU A 107 -5.56 -17.06 -17.92
N LYS A 108 -4.59 -16.92 -18.84
CA LYS A 108 -3.29 -16.29 -18.57
C LYS A 108 -3.46 -14.86 -18.05
N ILE A 109 -4.31 -14.07 -18.68
CA ILE A 109 -4.64 -12.70 -18.24
C ILE A 109 -5.29 -12.72 -16.85
N ALA A 110 -6.27 -13.61 -16.61
CA ALA A 110 -6.97 -13.68 -15.33
C ALA A 110 -6.05 -14.12 -14.18
N ILE A 111 -5.14 -15.08 -14.41
CA ILE A 111 -4.13 -15.49 -13.44
C ILE A 111 -3.24 -14.31 -13.09
N PHE A 112 -2.71 -13.57 -14.07
CA PHE A 112 -1.81 -12.44 -13.79
C PHE A 112 -2.54 -11.18 -13.31
N PHE A 113 -3.83 -11.04 -13.56
CA PHE A 113 -4.68 -10.11 -12.82
C PHE A 113 -4.71 -10.49 -11.32
N GLY A 114 -4.96 -11.76 -11.00
CA GLY A 114 -4.92 -12.25 -9.63
C GLY A 114 -3.56 -12.12 -8.96
N VAL A 115 -2.46 -12.39 -9.67
CA VAL A 115 -1.09 -12.14 -9.19
C VAL A 115 -0.88 -10.66 -8.90
N GLY A 116 -1.36 -9.75 -9.76
CA GLY A 116 -1.32 -8.31 -9.52
C GLY A 116 -2.12 -7.88 -8.28
N VAL A 117 -3.25 -8.53 -8.01
CA VAL A 117 -3.99 -8.32 -6.76
C VAL A 117 -3.15 -8.71 -5.54
N ILE A 118 -2.44 -9.84 -5.59
CA ILE A 118 -1.54 -10.27 -4.48
C ILE A 118 -0.37 -9.30 -4.32
N THR A 119 0.32 -9.00 -5.42
CA THR A 119 1.53 -8.14 -5.37
C THR A 119 1.20 -6.71 -4.98
N GLY A 120 -0.02 -6.22 -5.28
CA GLY A 120 -0.54 -4.93 -4.82
C GLY A 120 -0.95 -4.95 -3.34
N THR A 121 -1.81 -5.91 -2.96
CA THR A 121 -2.36 -5.98 -1.60
C THR A 121 -1.31 -6.35 -0.55
N VAL A 122 -0.40 -7.28 -0.87
CA VAL A 122 0.62 -7.78 0.05
C VAL A 122 2.00 -7.21 -0.30
N GLY A 123 2.43 -7.34 -1.55
CA GLY A 123 3.80 -6.98 -1.95
C GLY A 123 4.14 -5.50 -1.72
N ILE A 124 3.30 -4.59 -2.21
CA ILE A 124 3.54 -3.15 -2.01
C ILE A 124 3.37 -2.79 -0.53
N ASN A 125 2.40 -3.35 0.16
CA ASN A 125 2.20 -3.11 1.59
C ASN A 125 3.40 -3.59 2.44
N TYR A 126 3.98 -4.75 2.12
CA TYR A 126 5.19 -5.20 2.81
C TYR A 126 6.42 -4.38 2.43
N SER A 127 6.52 -3.92 1.19
CA SER A 127 7.53 -2.93 0.82
C SER A 127 7.37 -1.64 1.62
N HIS A 128 6.14 -1.18 1.81
CA HIS A 128 5.80 0.00 2.61
C HIS A 128 6.30 -0.13 4.05
N GLU A 129 6.07 -1.26 4.73
CA GLU A 129 6.62 -1.55 6.05
C GLU A 129 8.17 -1.56 6.03
N LEU A 130 8.77 -2.26 5.06
CA LEU A 130 10.23 -2.44 4.98
C LEU A 130 10.98 -1.13 4.67
N MET A 131 10.42 -0.23 3.86
CA MET A 131 11.10 1.01 3.50
C MET A 131 11.18 2.03 4.64
N HIS A 132 10.30 1.94 5.63
CA HIS A 132 10.30 2.78 6.83
C HIS A 132 11.37 2.35 7.85
N GLN A 133 11.92 1.15 7.72
CA GLN A 133 12.83 0.61 8.72
C GLN A 133 14.24 1.22 8.64
N LYS A 134 14.92 1.31 9.78
CA LYS A 134 16.31 1.81 9.88
C LYS A 134 17.31 0.81 9.26
N ASN A 135 16.98 -0.47 9.23
CA ASN A 135 17.83 -1.54 8.70
C ASN A 135 17.98 -1.40 7.18
N LYS A 136 19.23 -1.37 6.70
CA LYS A 136 19.55 -1.19 5.26
C LYS A 136 19.08 -2.37 4.41
N LEU A 137 19.15 -3.60 4.94
CA LEU A 137 18.70 -4.81 4.24
C LEU A 137 17.19 -4.78 4.05
N GLU A 138 16.43 -4.45 5.10
CA GLU A 138 14.96 -4.34 5.01
C GLU A 138 14.57 -3.30 3.95
N ARG A 139 15.20 -2.12 3.95
CA ARG A 139 14.96 -1.11 2.91
C ARG A 139 15.30 -1.58 1.50
N TRP A 140 16.38 -2.35 1.34
CA TRP A 140 16.75 -2.91 0.05
C TRP A 140 15.72 -3.96 -0.42
N LEU A 141 15.24 -4.81 0.49
CA LEU A 141 14.17 -5.77 0.22
C LEU A 141 12.87 -5.07 -0.18
N GLY A 142 12.53 -3.95 0.46
CA GLY A 142 11.42 -3.09 0.05
C GLY A 142 11.58 -2.55 -1.37
N ASP A 143 12.80 -2.07 -1.74
CA ASP A 143 13.08 -1.63 -3.11
C ASP A 143 12.92 -2.76 -4.13
N ALA A 144 13.28 -4.00 -3.78
CA ALA A 144 13.11 -5.15 -4.65
C ALA A 144 11.63 -5.48 -4.91
N LEU A 145 10.76 -5.40 -3.88
CA LEU A 145 9.31 -5.56 -4.04
C LEU A 145 8.72 -4.50 -4.96
N LEU A 146 9.09 -3.23 -4.82
CA LEU A 146 8.62 -2.15 -5.69
C LEU A 146 9.09 -2.30 -7.13
N ALA A 147 10.29 -2.85 -7.35
CA ALA A 147 10.80 -3.12 -8.69
C ALA A 147 9.98 -4.21 -9.40
N MET A 148 9.53 -5.23 -8.67
CA MET A 148 8.67 -6.31 -9.18
C MET A 148 7.27 -5.83 -9.63
N VAL A 149 6.87 -4.63 -9.22
CA VAL A 149 5.59 -4.00 -9.64
C VAL A 149 5.82 -2.70 -10.43
N LEU A 150 7.03 -2.43 -10.91
CA LEU A 150 7.40 -1.25 -11.71
C LEU A 150 7.04 0.11 -11.05
N TYR A 151 7.03 0.17 -9.73
CA TYR A 151 6.60 1.37 -8.99
C TYR A 151 7.64 1.87 -7.97
N SER A 152 8.94 1.73 -8.29
CA SER A 152 10.06 2.02 -7.36
C SER A 152 10.11 3.46 -6.86
N HIS A 153 9.64 4.43 -7.66
CA HIS A 153 9.59 5.84 -7.27
C HIS A 153 8.64 6.11 -6.10
N PHE A 154 7.71 5.19 -5.82
CA PHE A 154 6.83 5.25 -4.64
C PHE A 154 7.62 5.42 -3.35
N ARG A 155 8.81 4.82 -3.22
CA ARG A 155 9.65 5.03 -2.05
C ARG A 155 9.99 6.50 -1.81
N SER A 156 10.49 7.20 -2.84
CA SER A 156 10.85 8.63 -2.70
C SER A 156 9.62 9.50 -2.53
N GLU A 157 8.55 9.19 -3.25
CA GLU A 157 7.28 9.89 -3.10
C GLU A 157 6.75 9.75 -1.68
N HIS A 158 6.62 8.53 -1.18
CA HIS A 158 6.03 8.23 0.10
C HIS A 158 6.82 8.84 1.28
N LEU A 159 8.15 8.64 1.30
CA LEU A 159 8.99 9.10 2.40
C LEU A 159 9.27 10.61 2.38
N LEU A 160 9.38 11.23 1.19
CA LEU A 160 9.82 12.64 1.08
C LEU A 160 8.66 13.61 0.83
N VAL A 161 7.55 13.12 0.28
CA VAL A 161 6.41 13.96 -0.13
C VAL A 161 5.17 13.62 0.70
N HIS A 162 4.66 12.40 0.60
CA HIS A 162 3.41 11.99 1.20
C HIS A 162 3.41 12.17 2.73
N HIS A 163 4.33 11.57 3.47
CA HIS A 163 4.42 11.74 4.92
C HIS A 163 4.55 13.19 5.38
N ARG A 164 5.22 14.00 4.58
CA ARG A 164 5.41 15.41 4.90
C ARG A 164 4.16 16.25 4.64
N TYR A 165 3.44 15.94 3.56
CA TYR A 165 2.38 16.81 3.02
C TYR A 165 0.99 16.16 3.02
N VAL A 166 0.83 14.96 3.56
CA VAL A 166 -0.48 14.28 3.67
C VAL A 166 -1.55 15.24 4.20
N ALA A 167 -2.75 15.14 3.67
CA ALA A 167 -3.88 16.01 3.95
C ALA A 167 -3.61 17.50 3.62
N THR A 168 -2.74 17.78 2.65
CA THR A 168 -2.58 19.12 2.07
C THR A 168 -2.64 19.05 0.53
N PRO A 169 -2.91 20.18 -0.16
CA PRO A 169 -2.88 20.21 -1.63
C PRO A 169 -1.52 19.91 -2.27
N ARG A 170 -0.45 19.85 -1.47
CA ARG A 170 0.91 19.50 -1.94
C ARG A 170 1.12 18.01 -2.09
N ASP A 171 0.28 17.21 -1.43
CA ASP A 171 0.34 15.77 -1.50
C ASP A 171 -0.49 15.24 -2.68
N PRO A 172 0.11 14.58 -3.67
CA PRO A 172 -0.63 13.98 -4.78
C PRO A 172 -1.61 12.90 -4.33
N VAL A 173 -1.28 12.20 -3.25
CA VAL A 173 -2.03 11.05 -2.73
C VAL A 173 -3.29 11.48 -1.99
N THR A 174 -3.35 12.70 -1.46
CA THR A 174 -4.55 13.22 -0.81
C THR A 174 -5.70 13.40 -1.83
N ALA A 175 -6.73 12.55 -1.71
CA ALA A 175 -7.93 12.62 -2.54
C ALA A 175 -8.88 13.71 -2.01
N ARG A 176 -9.42 14.53 -2.92
CA ARG A 176 -10.28 15.65 -2.55
C ARG A 176 -11.72 15.19 -2.32
N MET A 177 -12.45 15.91 -1.48
CA MET A 177 -13.88 15.67 -1.35
C MET A 177 -14.57 15.86 -2.71
N ASN A 178 -15.43 14.92 -3.07
CA ASN A 178 -16.11 14.81 -4.38
C ASN A 178 -15.24 14.44 -5.59
N GLU A 179 -13.92 14.30 -5.45
CA GLU A 179 -13.09 13.70 -6.47
C GLU A 179 -13.45 12.20 -6.59
N THR A 180 -13.71 11.72 -7.81
CA THR A 180 -13.93 10.29 -8.03
C THR A 180 -12.61 9.58 -8.20
N PHE A 181 -12.55 8.27 -7.89
CA PHE A 181 -11.35 7.47 -8.13
C PHE A 181 -10.85 7.56 -9.59
N TYR A 182 -11.75 7.62 -10.55
CA TYR A 182 -11.41 7.74 -11.98
C TYR A 182 -10.77 9.08 -12.37
N ARG A 183 -10.95 10.14 -11.58
CA ARG A 183 -10.23 11.42 -11.73
C ARG A 183 -8.94 11.43 -10.91
N PHE A 184 -8.98 10.82 -9.73
CA PHE A 184 -7.84 10.69 -8.84
C PHE A 184 -6.72 9.84 -9.49
N TYR A 185 -7.05 8.67 -10.03
CA TYR A 185 -6.09 7.68 -10.49
C TYR A 185 -5.10 8.21 -11.56
N PRO A 186 -5.52 8.78 -12.70
CA PRO A 186 -4.58 9.35 -13.65
C PRO A 186 -3.79 10.55 -13.10
N ARG A 187 -4.39 11.31 -12.19
CA ARG A 187 -3.73 12.43 -11.52
C ARG A 187 -2.61 11.96 -10.61
N VAL A 188 -2.90 10.99 -9.75
CA VAL A 188 -1.94 10.48 -8.75
C VAL A 188 -0.76 9.82 -9.45
N LEU A 189 -0.96 8.98 -10.45
CA LEU A 189 0.12 8.32 -11.21
C LEU A 189 1.13 9.34 -11.75
N LYS A 190 0.65 10.40 -12.42
CA LYS A 190 1.51 11.44 -12.95
C LYS A 190 2.19 12.25 -11.86
N GLN A 191 1.43 12.67 -10.85
CA GLN A 191 1.93 13.59 -9.85
C GLN A 191 2.87 12.92 -8.86
N CYS A 192 2.67 11.64 -8.48
CA CYS A 192 3.59 10.90 -7.62
C CYS A 192 4.96 10.74 -8.27
N PHE A 193 5.01 10.38 -9.56
CA PHE A 193 6.29 10.32 -10.26
C PHE A 193 7.00 11.69 -10.28
N MET A 194 6.26 12.74 -10.64
CA MET A 194 6.82 14.10 -10.73
C MET A 194 7.27 14.64 -9.36
N SER A 195 6.51 14.39 -8.32
CA SER A 195 6.83 14.84 -6.96
C SER A 195 8.05 14.09 -6.40
N ALA A 196 8.13 12.77 -6.60
CA ALA A 196 9.30 11.97 -6.25
C ALA A 196 10.57 12.48 -6.92
N TRP A 197 10.52 12.68 -8.25
CA TRP A 197 11.64 13.21 -9.00
C TRP A 197 12.09 14.60 -8.51
N ASN A 198 11.14 15.50 -8.31
CA ASN A 198 11.42 16.85 -7.82
C ASN A 198 11.96 16.86 -6.39
N ALA A 199 11.49 15.97 -5.53
CA ALA A 199 11.98 15.85 -4.16
C ALA A 199 13.45 15.39 -4.14
N GLU A 200 13.80 14.35 -4.92
CA GLU A 200 15.18 13.87 -5.03
C GLU A 200 16.10 14.92 -5.68
N LYS A 201 15.64 15.60 -6.74
CA LYS A 201 16.37 16.73 -7.33
C LYS A 201 16.64 17.83 -6.31
N ALA A 202 15.67 18.16 -5.48
CA ALA A 202 15.85 19.16 -4.42
C ALA A 202 16.81 18.68 -3.31
N MET A 203 16.82 17.38 -3.00
CA MET A 203 17.78 16.78 -2.06
C MET A 203 19.22 16.85 -2.57
N LEU A 204 19.44 16.55 -3.85
CA LEU A 204 20.75 16.64 -4.50
C LEU A 204 21.23 18.09 -4.58
N ALA A 205 20.36 19.03 -4.98
CA ALA A 205 20.69 20.44 -5.07
C ALA A 205 21.16 21.05 -3.73
N ARG A 206 20.64 20.57 -2.58
CA ARG A 206 21.12 20.98 -1.25
C ARG A 206 22.55 20.52 -0.93
N LYS A 207 23.06 19.58 -1.70
CA LYS A 207 24.43 19.04 -1.57
C LYS A 207 25.33 19.51 -2.71
N ASP A 208 24.85 20.48 -3.52
CA ASP A 208 25.51 20.99 -4.73
C ASP A 208 25.80 19.90 -5.77
N LEU A 209 24.96 18.84 -5.80
CA LEU A 209 25.08 17.71 -6.73
C LEU A 209 24.11 17.86 -7.90
N PRO A 210 24.52 17.50 -9.14
CA PRO A 210 23.63 17.49 -10.29
C PRO A 210 22.58 16.35 -10.18
N VAL A 211 21.46 16.49 -10.88
CA VAL A 211 20.40 15.47 -10.88
C VAL A 211 20.87 14.12 -11.46
N THR A 212 21.92 14.14 -12.27
CA THR A 212 22.57 12.96 -12.87
C THR A 212 23.58 12.27 -11.95
N ASP A 213 23.81 12.80 -10.74
CA ASP A 213 24.74 12.20 -9.78
C ASP A 213 24.34 10.74 -9.46
N SER A 214 25.33 9.88 -9.27
CA SER A 214 25.13 8.44 -8.99
C SER A 214 24.39 8.17 -7.68
N SER A 215 24.37 9.13 -6.76
CA SER A 215 23.60 9.03 -5.53
C SER A 215 22.09 9.27 -5.70
N ASN A 216 21.63 9.66 -6.91
CA ASN A 216 20.21 9.76 -7.21
C ASN A 216 19.59 8.36 -7.20
N PRO A 217 18.62 8.07 -6.29
CA PRO A 217 18.03 6.74 -6.17
C PRO A 217 17.25 6.29 -7.42
N PHE A 218 16.89 7.21 -8.32
CA PHE A 218 16.23 6.86 -9.59
C PHE A 218 17.08 5.97 -10.49
N TRP A 219 18.42 6.03 -10.40
CA TRP A 219 19.29 5.09 -11.10
C TRP A 219 19.12 3.67 -10.61
N LYS A 220 19.06 3.48 -9.29
CA LYS A 220 18.78 2.18 -8.68
C LYS A 220 17.39 1.69 -9.05
N TYR A 221 16.37 2.57 -9.03
CA TYR A 221 15.00 2.22 -9.39
C TYR A 221 14.94 1.73 -10.84
N ALA A 222 15.51 2.47 -11.76
CA ALA A 222 15.57 2.08 -13.18
C ALA A 222 16.31 0.76 -13.38
N TYR A 223 17.46 0.57 -12.73
CA TYR A 223 18.24 -0.66 -12.81
C TYR A 223 17.46 -1.89 -12.32
N LEU A 224 16.87 -1.82 -11.12
CA LEU A 224 16.12 -2.95 -10.57
C LEU A 224 14.89 -3.31 -11.42
N GLN A 225 14.16 -2.31 -11.92
CA GLN A 225 13.03 -2.53 -12.82
C GLN A 225 13.46 -3.12 -14.15
N LEU A 226 14.59 -2.67 -14.72
CA LEU A 226 15.15 -3.25 -15.94
C LEU A 226 15.54 -4.71 -15.73
N VAL A 227 16.16 -5.06 -14.60
CA VAL A 227 16.49 -6.45 -14.27
C VAL A 227 15.22 -7.31 -14.22
N CYS A 228 14.17 -6.85 -13.57
CA CYS A 228 12.89 -7.57 -13.52
C CYS A 228 12.28 -7.74 -14.92
N PHE A 229 12.33 -6.71 -15.75
CA PHE A 229 11.83 -6.74 -17.13
C PHE A 229 12.60 -7.74 -18.00
N LEU A 230 13.93 -7.72 -17.92
CA LEU A 230 14.80 -8.64 -18.66
C LEU A 230 14.59 -10.09 -18.19
N LEU A 231 14.39 -10.29 -16.90
CA LEU A 231 14.09 -11.62 -16.35
C LEU A 231 12.72 -12.14 -16.85
N ALA A 232 11.70 -11.30 -16.88
CA ALA A 232 10.40 -11.66 -17.43
C ALA A 232 10.50 -12.02 -18.92
N PHE A 233 11.31 -11.29 -19.69
CA PHE A 233 11.60 -11.60 -21.09
C PHE A 233 12.36 -12.93 -21.25
N ALA A 234 13.38 -13.16 -20.46
CA ALA A 234 14.19 -14.39 -20.51
C ALA A 234 13.36 -15.64 -20.18
N LEU A 235 12.39 -15.53 -19.25
CA LEU A 235 11.56 -16.65 -18.80
C LEU A 235 10.33 -16.91 -19.67
N GLY A 236 9.75 -15.89 -20.30
CA GLY A 236 8.48 -16.04 -21.00
C GLY A 236 8.39 -15.27 -22.33
N GLY A 237 9.51 -14.72 -22.84
CA GLY A 237 9.51 -13.90 -24.05
C GLY A 237 8.59 -12.68 -23.92
N TRP A 238 8.04 -12.21 -25.02
CA TRP A 238 7.11 -11.06 -25.02
C TRP A 238 5.80 -11.35 -24.29
N VAL A 239 5.34 -12.61 -24.25
CA VAL A 239 4.18 -13.00 -23.43
C VAL A 239 4.50 -12.79 -21.93
N GLY A 240 5.68 -13.26 -21.48
CA GLY A 240 6.12 -13.05 -20.12
C GLY A 240 6.22 -11.57 -19.72
N VAL A 241 6.73 -10.74 -20.64
CA VAL A 241 6.76 -9.27 -20.45
C VAL A 241 5.35 -8.70 -20.33
N GLY A 242 4.42 -9.11 -21.21
CA GLY A 242 3.03 -8.67 -21.17
C GLY A 242 2.35 -9.02 -19.85
N LEU A 243 2.55 -10.24 -19.36
CA LEU A 243 2.02 -10.71 -18.08
C LEU A 243 2.65 -9.97 -16.90
N PHE A 244 3.95 -9.70 -16.94
CA PHE A 244 4.67 -8.92 -15.93
C PHE A 244 4.14 -7.48 -15.85
N VAL A 245 3.95 -6.81 -16.98
CA VAL A 245 3.42 -5.44 -17.02
C VAL A 245 1.96 -5.41 -16.58
N LEU A 246 1.15 -6.40 -16.97
CA LEU A 246 -0.23 -6.52 -16.54
C LEU A 246 -0.34 -6.60 -15.00
N GLN A 247 0.40 -7.52 -14.36
CA GLN A 247 0.34 -7.66 -12.92
C GLN A 247 0.82 -6.39 -12.21
N ALA A 248 1.86 -5.73 -12.73
CA ALA A 248 2.35 -4.47 -12.18
C ALA A 248 1.28 -3.37 -12.27
N GLY A 249 0.59 -3.25 -13.40
CA GLY A 249 -0.53 -2.30 -13.56
C GLY A 249 -1.68 -2.54 -12.57
N VAL A 250 -2.03 -3.81 -12.34
CA VAL A 250 -3.05 -4.20 -11.35
C VAL A 250 -2.58 -3.90 -9.93
N ALA A 251 -1.31 -4.17 -9.61
CA ALA A 251 -0.74 -3.87 -8.30
C ALA A 251 -0.76 -2.36 -7.97
N ILE A 252 -0.36 -1.54 -8.94
CA ILE A 252 -0.41 -0.08 -8.81
C ILE A 252 -1.86 0.41 -8.64
N TRP A 253 -2.79 -0.13 -9.44
CA TRP A 253 -4.20 0.20 -9.32
C TRP A 253 -4.76 -0.11 -7.93
N GLN A 254 -4.38 -1.25 -7.31
CA GLN A 254 -4.74 -1.61 -5.94
C GLN A 254 -4.17 -0.65 -4.91
N LEU A 255 -2.89 -0.30 -5.02
CA LEU A 255 -2.27 0.69 -4.15
C LEU A 255 -3.02 2.02 -4.18
N GLU A 256 -3.32 2.53 -5.39
CA GLU A 256 -3.95 3.83 -5.51
C GLU A 256 -5.43 3.83 -5.07
N LEU A 257 -6.10 2.67 -5.11
CA LEU A 257 -7.41 2.50 -4.46
C LEU A 257 -7.30 2.64 -2.94
N VAL A 258 -6.27 2.04 -2.33
CA VAL A 258 -6.01 2.14 -0.90
C VAL A 258 -5.67 3.59 -0.54
N ASN A 259 -4.75 4.23 -1.24
CA ASN A 259 -4.42 5.65 -1.06
C ASN A 259 -5.65 6.56 -1.14
N TYR A 260 -6.54 6.31 -2.10
CA TYR A 260 -7.77 7.07 -2.26
C TYR A 260 -8.70 6.95 -1.05
N ILE A 261 -8.88 5.74 -0.51
CA ILE A 261 -9.78 5.52 0.63
C ILE A 261 -9.19 6.07 1.94
N GLU A 262 -7.88 6.00 2.11
CA GLU A 262 -7.16 6.45 3.32
C GLU A 262 -7.17 7.96 3.50
N HIS A 263 -7.22 8.71 2.39
CA HIS A 263 -7.03 10.18 2.42
C HIS A 263 -8.20 10.97 1.83
N TYR A 264 -9.35 10.32 1.55
CA TYR A 264 -10.48 10.99 0.91
C TYR A 264 -11.07 12.10 1.77
N GLY A 265 -10.99 13.33 1.27
CA GLY A 265 -11.67 14.51 1.82
C GLY A 265 -11.11 15.09 3.12
N LEU A 266 -10.07 14.45 3.69
CA LEU A 266 -9.41 14.94 4.90
C LEU A 266 -8.37 15.99 4.55
N THR A 267 -8.26 17.02 5.38
CA THR A 267 -7.33 18.13 5.14
C THR A 267 -6.78 18.68 6.45
N ARG A 268 -5.52 19.13 6.45
CA ARG A 268 -4.93 19.90 7.55
C ARG A 268 -5.32 21.37 7.46
N LYS A 269 -5.53 22.01 8.61
CA LYS A 269 -5.84 23.43 8.69
C LYS A 269 -4.69 24.27 8.13
N HIS A 270 -5.02 25.19 7.22
CA HIS A 270 -4.06 26.16 6.69
C HIS A 270 -3.85 27.29 7.70
N LEU A 271 -2.59 27.59 8.03
CA LEU A 271 -2.19 28.56 9.04
C LEU A 271 -1.73 29.91 8.44
N GLY A 272 -1.86 30.09 7.12
CA GLY A 272 -1.32 31.20 6.39
C GLY A 272 0.04 30.90 5.71
N ASP A 273 0.43 31.71 4.74
CA ASP A 273 1.72 31.65 4.02
C ASP A 273 2.09 30.25 3.49
N GLY A 274 1.09 29.46 3.10
CA GLY A 274 1.28 28.09 2.62
C GLY A 274 1.74 27.12 3.71
N LYS A 275 1.60 27.48 4.99
CA LYS A 275 1.87 26.60 6.13
C LYS A 275 0.60 25.87 6.57
N TYR A 276 0.74 24.65 7.01
CA TYR A 276 -0.34 23.81 7.52
C TYR A 276 0.00 23.29 8.93
N GLU A 277 -1.02 23.01 9.71
CA GLU A 277 -0.82 22.34 11.00
C GLU A 277 -0.04 21.04 10.86
N HIS A 278 0.55 20.56 11.93
CA HIS A 278 1.25 19.27 11.94
C HIS A 278 0.25 18.12 11.72
N VAL A 279 0.72 17.04 11.11
CA VAL A 279 -0.07 15.82 10.96
C VAL A 279 -0.52 15.31 12.33
N GLN A 280 -1.79 14.93 12.42
CA GLN A 280 -2.42 14.37 13.62
C GLN A 280 -3.18 13.10 13.23
N PRO A 281 -3.51 12.20 14.16
CA PRO A 281 -4.27 10.99 13.86
C PRO A 281 -5.58 11.24 13.09
N ARG A 282 -6.20 12.39 13.27
CA ARG A 282 -7.43 12.78 12.57
C ARG A 282 -7.28 13.00 11.06
N HIS A 283 -6.08 12.96 10.49
CA HIS A 283 -5.83 13.27 9.08
C HIS A 283 -5.78 12.05 8.16
N SER A 284 -6.09 10.86 8.66
CA SER A 284 -6.22 9.65 7.86
C SER A 284 -7.38 8.78 8.33
N TRP A 285 -8.05 8.08 7.40
CA TRP A 285 -9.10 7.13 7.71
C TRP A 285 -8.52 5.80 8.22
N ASN A 286 -9.17 5.22 9.21
CA ASN A 286 -8.78 3.97 9.84
C ASN A 286 -9.84 2.89 9.72
N ALA A 287 -9.46 1.64 9.94
CA ALA A 287 -10.38 0.55 10.19
C ALA A 287 -9.77 -0.46 11.16
N ALA A 288 -10.57 -0.91 12.12
CA ALA A 288 -10.15 -1.87 13.14
C ALA A 288 -10.55 -3.33 12.82
N HIS A 289 -10.93 -3.63 11.57
CA HIS A 289 -11.36 -4.95 11.14
C HIS A 289 -10.22 -5.97 11.26
N LYS A 290 -10.43 -7.06 11.99
CA LYS A 290 -9.37 -7.93 12.50
C LYS A 290 -8.71 -8.77 11.42
N ALA A 291 -9.49 -9.48 10.59
CA ALA A 291 -8.95 -10.38 9.59
C ALA A 291 -8.28 -9.63 8.43
N SER A 292 -8.87 -8.55 7.95
CA SER A 292 -8.24 -7.71 6.93
C SER A 292 -6.98 -7.00 7.44
N ASN A 293 -6.89 -6.68 8.74
CA ASN A 293 -5.65 -6.21 9.35
C ASN A 293 -4.56 -7.29 9.43
N TRP A 294 -4.91 -8.58 9.55
CA TRP A 294 -3.92 -9.65 9.44
C TRP A 294 -3.32 -9.72 8.04
N LEU A 295 -4.15 -9.68 6.99
CA LEU A 295 -3.69 -9.67 5.60
C LEU A 295 -2.84 -8.43 5.29
N LEU A 296 -3.29 -7.27 5.76
CA LEU A 296 -2.69 -5.96 5.45
C LEU A 296 -1.65 -5.52 6.49
N ILE A 297 -1.21 -6.41 7.38
CA ILE A 297 -0.23 -6.12 8.44
C ILE A 297 -0.52 -4.78 9.16
N ASN A 298 -1.74 -4.63 9.68
CA ASN A 298 -2.23 -3.45 10.39
C ASN A 298 -2.19 -2.12 9.61
N LEU A 299 -2.04 -2.13 8.28
CA LEU A 299 -2.06 -0.92 7.46
C LEU A 299 -3.28 -0.04 7.73
N GLN A 300 -4.42 -0.66 8.08
CA GLN A 300 -5.66 0.07 8.37
C GLN A 300 -5.60 0.90 9.67
N ARG A 301 -4.53 0.79 10.48
CA ARG A 301 -4.18 1.71 11.57
C ARG A 301 -3.40 2.92 11.04
N HIS A 302 -3.85 3.43 9.92
CA HIS A 302 -3.14 4.36 9.04
C HIS A 302 -2.86 5.73 9.70
N SER A 303 -3.71 6.17 10.59
CA SER A 303 -3.50 7.39 11.38
C SER A 303 -2.24 7.32 12.25
N ASP A 304 -1.99 6.19 12.90
CA ASP A 304 -0.80 6.02 13.72
C ASP A 304 0.47 5.90 12.87
N HIS A 305 0.35 5.24 11.72
CA HIS A 305 1.43 5.17 10.74
C HIS A 305 1.87 6.57 10.28
N HIS A 306 0.94 7.48 9.97
CA HIS A 306 1.28 8.86 9.61
C HIS A 306 1.78 9.69 10.78
N TYR A 307 1.27 9.44 11.98
CA TYR A 307 1.68 10.16 13.18
C TYR A 307 3.05 9.72 13.71
N LYS A 308 3.37 8.41 13.57
CA LYS A 308 4.61 7.77 14.01
C LYS A 308 5.13 6.77 12.96
N PRO A 309 5.66 7.25 11.83
CA PRO A 309 5.97 6.41 10.67
C PRO A 309 7.14 5.43 10.86
N ASP A 310 7.89 5.54 11.93
CA ASP A 310 8.97 4.62 12.31
C ASP A 310 8.49 3.42 13.16
N ARG A 311 7.21 3.40 13.56
CA ARG A 311 6.61 2.25 14.25
C ARG A 311 6.45 1.08 13.31
N ARG A 312 6.85 -0.11 13.79
CA ARG A 312 6.57 -1.36 13.09
C ARG A 312 5.09 -1.71 13.17
N PHE A 313 4.58 -2.38 12.13
CA PHE A 313 3.17 -2.70 12.01
C PHE A 313 2.53 -3.40 13.23
N PRO A 314 3.22 -4.28 14.00
CA PRO A 314 2.57 -4.93 15.15
C PRO A 314 2.25 -3.97 16.29
N VAL A 315 2.98 -2.85 16.40
CA VAL A 315 2.82 -1.86 17.48
C VAL A 315 2.09 -0.60 17.04
N LEU A 316 1.53 -0.57 15.83
CA LEU A 316 0.63 0.50 15.39
C LEU A 316 -0.61 0.54 16.28
N GLN A 317 -0.97 1.75 16.72
CA GLN A 317 -2.06 1.98 17.65
C GLN A 317 -3.38 2.20 16.94
N ASN A 318 -4.46 1.69 17.52
CA ASN A 318 -5.81 2.02 17.15
C ASN A 318 -6.28 3.25 17.93
N TYR A 319 -6.92 4.18 17.26
CA TYR A 319 -7.51 5.38 17.83
C TYR A 319 -9.04 5.24 17.94
N THR A 320 -9.63 5.93 18.92
CA THR A 320 -11.09 6.04 19.04
C THR A 320 -11.64 6.98 17.95
N GLU A 321 -12.96 6.93 17.71
CA GLU A 321 -13.61 7.90 16.79
C GLU A 321 -13.44 9.36 17.21
N ALA A 322 -13.15 9.62 18.49
CA ALA A 322 -12.89 10.96 19.00
C ALA A 322 -11.51 11.49 18.56
N ASP A 323 -10.54 10.59 18.32
CA ASP A 323 -9.17 10.95 18.01
C ASP A 323 -8.85 10.83 16.51
N ALA A 324 -9.49 9.86 15.83
CA ALA A 324 -9.27 9.62 14.40
C ALA A 324 -10.52 9.08 13.70
N PRO A 325 -10.78 9.47 12.44
CA PRO A 325 -11.97 9.05 11.71
C PRO A 325 -11.89 7.57 11.33
N GLN A 326 -13.04 6.88 11.41
CA GLN A 326 -13.17 5.45 11.13
C GLN A 326 -13.95 5.20 9.85
N LEU A 327 -13.45 4.29 9.01
CA LEU A 327 -14.17 3.75 7.87
C LEU A 327 -15.31 2.81 8.37
N PRO A 328 -16.43 2.75 7.65
CA PRO A 328 -17.54 1.87 8.05
C PRO A 328 -17.25 0.38 7.85
N TYR A 329 -16.29 0.06 6.98
CA TYR A 329 -15.89 -1.32 6.65
C TYR A 329 -14.38 -1.41 6.45
N GLY A 330 -13.83 -2.62 6.46
CA GLY A 330 -12.44 -2.88 6.13
C GLY A 330 -12.09 -2.50 4.67
N TYR A 331 -10.82 -2.32 4.40
CA TYR A 331 -10.33 -1.86 3.10
C TYR A 331 -10.82 -2.68 1.90
N PRO A 332 -10.93 -4.03 1.95
CA PRO A 332 -11.42 -4.77 0.78
C PRO A 332 -12.83 -4.36 0.33
N VAL A 333 -13.73 -4.07 1.28
CA VAL A 333 -15.09 -3.57 0.98
C VAL A 333 -15.05 -2.12 0.51
N MET A 334 -14.22 -1.29 1.16
CA MET A 334 -14.12 0.13 0.84
C MET A 334 -13.51 0.39 -0.53
N THR A 335 -12.55 -0.45 -0.99
CA THR A 335 -11.98 -0.34 -2.35
C THR A 335 -13.04 -0.62 -3.42
N ILE A 336 -13.93 -1.59 -3.21
CA ILE A 336 -15.06 -1.84 -4.12
C ILE A 336 -16.01 -0.64 -4.14
N ALA A 337 -16.34 -0.09 -2.97
CA ALA A 337 -17.19 1.10 -2.87
C ALA A 337 -16.58 2.30 -3.59
N ALA A 338 -15.25 2.48 -3.50
CA ALA A 338 -14.52 3.57 -4.16
C ALA A 338 -14.63 3.54 -5.70
N MET A 339 -14.73 2.34 -6.28
CA MET A 339 -14.97 2.16 -7.72
C MET A 339 -16.39 2.53 -8.17
N MET A 340 -17.31 2.74 -7.24
CA MET A 340 -18.70 3.14 -7.49
C MET A 340 -18.96 4.57 -7.00
N PRO A 341 -18.72 5.63 -7.80
CA PRO A 341 -18.69 7.02 -7.33
C PRO A 341 -19.96 7.48 -6.61
N LYS A 342 -21.13 7.00 -7.02
CA LYS A 342 -22.40 7.34 -6.37
C LYS A 342 -22.50 6.71 -4.96
N VAL A 343 -22.08 5.45 -4.83
CA VAL A 343 -22.03 4.73 -3.56
C VAL A 343 -21.00 5.38 -2.64
N TRP A 344 -19.80 5.60 -3.15
CA TRP A 344 -18.71 6.23 -2.41
C TRP A 344 -19.12 7.58 -1.79
N LYS A 345 -19.64 8.48 -2.61
CA LYS A 345 -20.10 9.80 -2.14
C LYS A 345 -21.22 9.71 -1.11
N ARG A 346 -22.18 8.80 -1.30
CA ARG A 346 -23.26 8.57 -0.34
C ARG A 346 -22.74 8.09 1.02
N VAL A 347 -21.70 7.25 1.01
CA VAL A 347 -21.10 6.67 2.22
C VAL A 347 -20.13 7.64 2.88
N MET A 348 -19.23 8.26 2.11
CA MET A 348 -18.10 8.98 2.68
C MET A 348 -18.33 10.49 2.86
N ASN A 349 -19.12 11.15 2.01
CA ASN A 349 -19.32 12.60 2.16
C ASN A 349 -19.97 13.00 3.50
N PRO A 350 -21.00 12.31 4.02
CA PRO A 350 -21.52 12.60 5.36
C PRO A 350 -20.46 12.40 6.46
N ARG A 351 -19.55 11.44 6.29
CA ARG A 351 -18.47 11.18 7.25
C ARG A 351 -17.39 12.27 7.21
N VAL A 352 -17.05 12.74 6.01
CA VAL A 352 -16.15 13.90 5.85
C VAL A 352 -16.79 15.15 6.46
N GLN A 353 -18.10 15.36 6.30
CA GLN A 353 -18.80 16.50 6.92
C GLN A 353 -18.77 16.38 8.46
N LYS A 354 -19.13 15.20 9.02
CA LYS A 354 -19.01 14.96 10.47
C LYS A 354 -17.61 15.23 10.99
N TRP A 355 -16.57 14.82 10.25
CA TRP A 355 -15.17 15.08 10.58
C TRP A 355 -14.86 16.58 10.59
N ARG A 356 -15.35 17.36 9.59
CA ARG A 356 -15.18 18.82 9.52
C ARG A 356 -15.82 19.50 10.72
N ASP A 357 -17.05 19.15 11.02
CA ASP A 357 -17.81 19.75 12.12
C ASP A 357 -17.16 19.42 13.49
N MET A 358 -16.57 18.23 13.64
CA MET A 358 -15.93 17.79 14.88
C MET A 358 -14.58 18.47 15.12
N TYR A 359 -13.72 18.53 14.11
CA TYR A 359 -12.33 18.96 14.30
C TYR A 359 -12.05 20.42 13.90
N TYR A 360 -12.89 21.01 13.04
CA TYR A 360 -12.70 22.34 12.50
C TYR A 360 -14.01 23.13 12.38
N PRO A 361 -14.78 23.25 13.46
CA PRO A 361 -16.08 23.94 13.45
C PRO A 361 -15.97 25.41 13.05
N GLU A 362 -14.79 26.02 13.18
CA GLU A 362 -14.53 27.41 12.81
C GLU A 362 -14.33 27.62 11.30
N ILE A 363 -14.10 26.55 10.51
CA ILE A 363 -13.91 26.65 9.07
C ILE A 363 -15.26 26.54 8.37
N THR A 364 -15.78 27.65 7.87
CA THR A 364 -17.06 27.70 7.15
C THR A 364 -16.90 27.56 5.64
N ASP A 365 -15.79 28.01 5.06
CA ASP A 365 -15.47 27.88 3.63
C ASP A 365 -14.35 26.87 3.39
N TRP A 366 -14.73 25.70 2.85
CA TRP A 366 -13.83 24.62 2.49
C TRP A 366 -13.35 24.67 1.03
N SER A 367 -13.78 25.68 0.25
CA SER A 367 -13.45 25.76 -1.18
C SER A 367 -11.94 25.85 -1.45
N ALA A 368 -11.21 26.56 -0.60
CA ALA A 368 -9.77 26.72 -0.69
C ALA A 368 -9.01 25.39 -0.52
N TYR A 369 -9.53 24.49 0.32
CA TYR A 369 -8.92 23.19 0.60
C TYR A 369 -9.08 22.16 -0.52
N ASN A 370 -9.98 22.42 -1.47
CA ASN A 370 -10.20 21.55 -2.63
C ASN A 370 -9.39 21.97 -3.86
N LYS A 371 -8.56 23.01 -3.76
CA LYS A 371 -7.74 23.51 -4.87
C LYS A 371 -6.36 22.86 -4.88
N ALA A 372 -5.92 22.40 -6.05
CA ALA A 372 -4.56 21.86 -6.26
C ALA A 372 -3.49 22.98 -6.34
N ALA A 373 -3.71 24.12 -5.69
CA ALA A 373 -3.00 25.35 -6.02
C ALA A 373 -1.70 25.58 -5.23
N ASN A 374 -1.32 24.67 -4.29
CA ASN A 374 -0.04 24.83 -3.62
C ASN A 374 1.10 24.31 -4.51
N PRO A 375 2.21 25.05 -4.62
CA PRO A 375 3.36 24.59 -5.37
C PRO A 375 3.87 23.27 -4.79
N LEU A 376 4.37 22.39 -5.67
CA LEU A 376 5.12 21.21 -5.26
C LEU A 376 6.25 21.64 -4.32
N PRO A 377 6.68 20.77 -3.40
CA PRO A 377 7.79 21.06 -2.49
C PRO A 377 9.02 21.45 -3.32
N ARG A 378 9.58 22.58 -2.98
CA ARG A 378 10.84 23.06 -3.55
C ARG A 378 12.02 22.50 -2.77
#